data_dc59bd742dca066e0ad3d746d9391f70
#
_entry.id   dc59bd742dca066e0ad3d746d9391f70
#
_cell.length_a   1.000
_cell.length_b   1.000
_cell.length_c   1.000
_cell.angle_alpha   90.00
_cell.angle_beta   90.00
_cell.angle_gamma   90.00
#
_symmetry.space_group_name_H-M   'P 1'
#
loop_
_entity.id
_entity.type
_entity.pdbx_description
1 polymer ?
#
loop_
_entity_poly.entity_id
_entity_poly.type
_entity_poly.pdbx_seq_one_letter_code
_entity_poly.pdbx_strand_id
1 'polypeptide(L)'
;MFLGSVSCAYPQVHIHSQQIKEMKLRHKFNREIKWSTVSKSKLKFYLELTDYFFATDMYFRAVGVEKAKIQCTETNTYDDFYYKMYYQLINYRISSMYSYNVYLDIKDTLSAYKVRKLREILNNKYNSQLFRTIQNIRSEESLLMQLADFIMGAISYNANDTKRINTAKVQIIERIKKHSNIIDLGKTNYSEKLNLFFIELK
;
A
#
# COMPACT_ATOMS: atom_id res chain seq x y z
N MET A 1 6.64 8.77 -7.71
CA MET A 1 5.27 8.26 -7.59
C MET A 1 5.29 6.91 -6.88
N PHE A 2 4.33 6.64 -5.98
CA PHE A 2 4.27 5.40 -5.21
C PHE A 2 2.84 4.86 -5.17
N LEU A 3 2.72 3.54 -5.26
CA LEU A 3 1.50 2.80 -4.95
C LEU A 3 1.82 1.75 -3.88
N GLY A 4 0.91 1.54 -2.94
CA GLY A 4 1.08 0.55 -1.88
C GLY A 4 -0.18 -0.27 -1.65
N SER A 5 -0.01 -1.52 -1.24
CA SER A 5 -1.11 -2.42 -0.89
C SER A 5 -0.80 -3.22 0.37
N VAL A 6 -1.82 -3.44 1.18
CA VAL A 6 -1.83 -4.43 2.26
C VAL A 6 -2.65 -5.64 1.80
N SER A 7 -2.16 -6.82 2.05
CA SER A 7 -2.84 -8.08 1.71
C SER A 7 -2.87 -9.02 2.92
N CYS A 8 -3.97 -9.75 3.05
CA CYS A 8 -4.15 -10.82 4.03
C CYS A 8 -5.14 -11.86 3.52
N ALA A 9 -5.27 -12.99 4.20
CA ALA A 9 -6.34 -13.97 3.94
C ALA A 9 -7.73 -13.33 4.16
N TYR A 10 -8.69 -13.62 3.28
CA TYR A 10 -10.03 -13.01 3.33
C TYR A 10 -10.74 -13.15 4.69
N PRO A 11 -10.71 -14.31 5.36
CA PRO A 11 -11.32 -14.46 6.70
C PRO A 11 -10.68 -13.56 7.77
N GLN A 12 -9.42 -13.15 7.59
CA GLN A 12 -8.69 -12.29 8.54
C GLN A 12 -9.04 -10.81 8.41
N VAL A 13 -9.66 -10.39 7.30
CA VAL A 13 -10.02 -8.96 7.05
C VAL A 13 -10.87 -8.40 8.20
N HIS A 14 -11.88 -9.14 8.65
CA HIS A 14 -12.76 -8.70 9.75
C HIS A 14 -11.99 -8.61 11.07
N ILE A 15 -11.15 -9.60 11.37
CA ILE A 15 -10.35 -9.67 12.59
C ILE A 15 -9.39 -8.47 12.65
N HIS A 16 -8.63 -8.22 11.57
CA HIS A 16 -7.71 -7.09 11.51
C HIS A 16 -8.44 -5.75 11.62
N SER A 17 -9.59 -5.62 10.95
CA SER A 17 -10.39 -4.41 11.04
C SER A 17 -10.90 -4.16 12.45
N GLN A 18 -11.34 -5.21 13.16
CA GLN A 18 -11.80 -5.11 14.55
C GLN A 18 -10.65 -4.71 15.48
N GLN A 19 -9.49 -5.33 15.35
CA GLN A 19 -8.32 -5.00 16.18
C GLN A 19 -7.85 -3.55 15.97
N ILE A 20 -7.85 -3.06 14.72
CA ILE A 20 -7.53 -1.66 14.43
C ILE A 20 -8.58 -0.71 15.04
N LYS A 21 -9.88 -1.05 15.01
CA LYS A 21 -10.94 -0.29 15.67
C LYS A 21 -10.71 -0.20 17.18
N GLU A 22 -10.37 -1.31 17.82
CA GLU A 22 -10.07 -1.36 19.25
C GLU A 22 -8.84 -0.50 19.61
N MET A 23 -7.78 -0.56 18.80
CA MET A 23 -6.63 0.35 18.97
C MET A 23 -7.04 1.82 18.85
N LYS A 24 -7.87 2.16 17.85
CA LYS A 24 -8.40 3.53 17.72
C LYS A 24 -9.17 3.98 18.97
N LEU A 25 -10.01 3.11 19.54
CA LEU A 25 -10.77 3.41 20.76
C LEU A 25 -9.84 3.63 21.95
N ARG A 26 -8.88 2.73 22.22
CA ARG A 26 -7.91 2.86 23.33
C ARG A 26 -7.12 4.17 23.26
N HIS A 27 -6.73 4.59 22.06
CA HIS A 27 -5.96 5.82 21.87
C HIS A 27 -6.82 7.07 21.64
N LYS A 28 -8.15 6.95 21.74
CA LYS A 28 -9.09 8.07 21.41
C LYS A 28 -8.79 8.67 20.05
N PHE A 29 -8.57 7.80 19.06
CA PHE A 29 -8.21 8.17 17.69
C PHE A 29 -9.44 8.14 16.78
N ASN A 30 -10.14 9.27 16.66
CA ASN A 30 -11.43 9.36 15.96
C ASN A 30 -11.31 9.77 14.48
N ARG A 31 -10.08 9.89 13.97
CA ARG A 31 -9.83 10.32 12.59
C ARG A 31 -9.53 9.13 11.69
N GLU A 32 -9.51 9.37 10.39
CA GLU A 32 -8.97 8.45 9.40
C GLU A 32 -7.45 8.28 9.62
N ILE A 33 -6.95 7.05 9.43
CA ILE A 33 -5.52 6.76 9.54
C ILE A 33 -4.88 7.22 8.24
N LYS A 34 -4.08 8.29 8.31
CA LYS A 34 -3.34 8.87 7.19
C LYS A 34 -1.95 9.29 7.60
N TRP A 35 -0.97 9.10 6.71
CA TRP A 35 0.39 9.57 6.95
C TRP A 35 0.48 11.08 7.17
N SER A 36 -0.34 11.86 6.47
CA SER A 36 -0.39 13.33 6.61
C SER A 36 -0.78 13.80 8.00
N THR A 37 -1.53 12.99 8.76
CA THR A 37 -2.04 13.34 10.09
C THR A 37 -1.15 12.85 11.25
N VAL A 38 -0.01 12.23 10.95
CA VAL A 38 0.97 11.79 11.96
C VAL A 38 1.50 12.99 12.75
N SER A 39 1.38 12.93 14.08
CA SER A 39 1.79 13.97 15.02
C SER A 39 2.33 13.38 16.31
N LYS A 40 3.06 14.18 17.11
CA LYS A 40 3.59 13.76 18.41
C LYS A 40 2.48 13.27 19.36
N SER A 41 1.33 13.94 19.39
CA SER A 41 0.20 13.58 20.27
C SER A 41 -0.45 12.24 19.93
N LYS A 42 -0.32 11.77 18.70
CA LYS A 42 -0.88 10.50 18.20
C LYS A 42 0.19 9.42 17.95
N LEU A 43 1.43 9.71 18.29
CA LEU A 43 2.56 8.82 18.01
C LEU A 43 2.37 7.42 18.61
N LYS A 44 1.88 7.33 19.85
CA LYS A 44 1.66 6.02 20.52
C LYS A 44 0.73 5.10 19.70
N PHE A 45 -0.36 5.66 19.17
CA PHE A 45 -1.27 4.92 18.29
C PHE A 45 -0.55 4.40 17.03
N TYR A 46 0.21 5.26 16.35
CA TYR A 46 0.88 4.88 15.12
C TYR A 46 2.02 3.88 15.33
N LEU A 47 2.71 3.94 16.47
CA LEU A 47 3.71 2.93 16.83
C LEU A 47 3.04 1.58 17.11
N GLU A 48 1.95 1.53 17.88
CA GLU A 48 1.19 0.30 18.13
C GLU A 48 0.61 -0.28 16.84
N LEU A 49 0.09 0.55 15.94
CA LEU A 49 -0.39 0.12 14.62
C LEU A 49 0.74 -0.48 13.77
N THR A 50 1.94 0.11 13.84
CA THR A 50 3.13 -0.44 13.17
C THR A 50 3.51 -1.80 13.75
N ASP A 51 3.59 -1.92 15.06
CA ASP A 51 3.93 -3.17 15.75
C ASP A 51 2.89 -4.26 15.43
N TYR A 52 1.61 -3.91 15.43
CA TYR A 52 0.52 -4.81 15.05
C TYR A 52 0.66 -5.34 13.62
N PHE A 53 0.91 -4.44 12.66
CA PHE A 53 1.14 -4.87 11.27
C PHE A 53 2.25 -5.93 11.19
N PHE A 54 3.39 -5.69 11.85
CA PHE A 54 4.52 -6.63 11.79
C PHE A 54 4.27 -7.93 12.55
N ALA A 55 3.42 -7.94 13.58
CA ALA A 55 3.07 -9.13 14.37
C ALA A 55 2.00 -10.04 13.71
N THR A 56 1.36 -9.60 12.63
CA THR A 56 0.27 -10.34 11.96
C THR A 56 0.71 -11.02 10.67
N ASP A 57 -0.19 -11.77 10.04
CA ASP A 57 -0.01 -12.41 8.73
C ASP A 57 -0.18 -11.47 7.53
N MET A 58 -0.58 -10.21 7.77
CA MET A 58 -0.63 -9.21 6.71
C MET A 58 0.75 -9.01 6.08
N TYR A 59 0.80 -8.78 4.79
CA TYR A 59 2.01 -8.32 4.11
C TYR A 59 1.74 -7.05 3.31
N PHE A 60 2.78 -6.28 3.12
CA PHE A 60 2.73 -5.03 2.37
C PHE A 60 3.61 -5.11 1.13
N ARG A 61 3.11 -4.57 0.03
CA ARG A 61 3.89 -4.32 -1.17
C ARG A 61 3.78 -2.86 -1.59
N ALA A 62 4.91 -2.27 -1.97
CA ALA A 62 4.95 -0.98 -2.66
C ALA A 62 5.60 -1.11 -4.03
N VAL A 63 5.11 -0.32 -4.97
CA VAL A 63 5.74 -0.06 -6.26
C VAL A 63 6.02 1.43 -6.34
N GLY A 64 7.28 1.80 -6.57
CA GLY A 64 7.74 3.17 -6.67
C GLY A 64 8.42 3.46 -8.00
N VAL A 65 8.31 4.69 -8.47
CA VAL A 65 9.03 5.20 -9.63
C VAL A 65 9.37 6.68 -9.46
N GLU A 66 10.50 7.08 -9.98
CA GLU A 66 10.87 8.49 -10.04
C GLU A 66 10.01 9.22 -11.08
N LYS A 67 9.13 10.12 -10.57
CA LYS A 67 8.13 10.78 -11.44
C LYS A 67 8.76 11.59 -12.57
N ALA A 68 9.90 12.19 -12.34
CA ALA A 68 10.62 13.02 -13.33
C ALA A 68 11.12 12.20 -14.55
N LYS A 69 11.29 10.88 -14.40
CA LYS A 69 11.74 9.99 -15.47
C LYS A 69 10.59 9.39 -16.29
N ILE A 70 9.34 9.66 -15.94
CA ILE A 70 8.20 9.15 -16.69
C ILE A 70 8.08 9.95 -17.99
N GLN A 71 8.36 9.30 -19.11
CA GLN A 71 8.17 9.87 -20.45
C GLN A 71 6.79 9.46 -20.96
N CYS A 72 5.94 10.46 -21.18
CA CYS A 72 4.63 10.26 -21.80
C CYS A 72 4.69 10.59 -23.29
N THR A 73 3.98 9.80 -24.09
CA THR A 73 3.76 10.03 -25.52
C THR A 73 2.26 10.08 -25.79
N GLU A 74 1.85 10.42 -27.01
CA GLU A 74 0.43 10.39 -27.40
C GLU A 74 -0.19 9.00 -27.24
N THR A 75 0.60 7.93 -27.44
CA THR A 75 0.14 6.52 -27.35
C THR A 75 0.40 5.87 -26.00
N ASN A 76 1.16 6.51 -25.10
CA ASN A 76 1.47 6.00 -23.77
C ASN A 76 1.36 7.14 -22.75
N THR A 77 0.13 7.39 -22.33
CA THR A 77 -0.21 8.49 -21.43
C THR A 77 0.26 8.23 -20.00
N TYR A 78 0.25 9.28 -19.17
CA TYR A 78 0.48 9.16 -17.74
C TYR A 78 -0.50 8.16 -17.08
N ASP A 79 -1.73 8.16 -17.54
CA ASP A 79 -2.77 7.23 -17.10
C ASP A 79 -2.43 5.76 -17.43
N ASP A 80 -1.86 5.51 -18.63
CA ASP A 80 -1.46 4.15 -19.02
C ASP A 80 -0.27 3.66 -18.19
N PHE A 81 0.66 4.58 -17.87
CA PHE A 81 1.77 4.28 -16.98
C PHE A 81 1.29 3.95 -15.56
N TYR A 82 0.37 4.74 -15.04
CA TYR A 82 -0.24 4.51 -13.73
C TYR A 82 -0.96 3.15 -13.66
N TYR A 83 -1.62 2.76 -14.74
CA TYR A 83 -2.25 1.46 -14.88
C TYR A 83 -1.23 0.30 -14.88
N LYS A 84 -0.09 0.46 -15.56
CA LYS A 84 1.02 -0.50 -15.51
C LYS A 84 1.58 -0.65 -14.10
N MET A 85 1.62 0.41 -13.31
CA MET A 85 2.03 0.33 -11.90
C MET A 85 1.04 -0.48 -11.05
N TYR A 86 -0.28 -0.31 -11.24
CA TYR A 86 -1.27 -1.17 -10.59
C TYR A 86 -1.09 -2.64 -10.97
N TYR A 87 -0.84 -2.92 -12.24
CA TYR A 87 -0.53 -4.28 -12.67
C TYR A 87 0.68 -4.83 -11.92
N GLN A 88 1.78 -4.08 -11.82
CA GLN A 88 2.98 -4.51 -11.08
C GLN A 88 2.72 -4.67 -9.59
N LEU A 89 1.88 -3.83 -9.00
CA LEU A 89 1.51 -3.91 -7.59
C LEU A 89 0.73 -5.18 -7.28
N ILE A 90 -0.30 -5.47 -8.09
CA ILE A 90 -1.25 -6.55 -7.86
C ILE A 90 -0.67 -7.90 -8.30
N ASN A 91 0.08 -7.92 -9.41
CA ASN A 91 0.65 -9.13 -9.99
C ASN A 91 1.91 -9.61 -9.24
N TYR A 92 1.79 -9.80 -7.93
CA TYR A 92 2.90 -10.25 -7.07
C TYR A 92 2.43 -11.35 -6.12
N ARG A 93 3.20 -12.44 -6.02
CA ARG A 93 2.90 -13.62 -5.17
C ARG A 93 1.49 -14.20 -5.43
N ILE A 94 1.07 -14.18 -6.68
CA ILE A 94 -0.21 -14.76 -7.08
C ILE A 94 -0.04 -16.28 -7.22
N SER A 95 -0.94 -17.02 -6.57
CA SER A 95 -1.02 -18.48 -6.64
C SER A 95 -2.35 -18.89 -7.25
N SER A 96 -2.34 -19.90 -8.11
CA SER A 96 -3.56 -20.50 -8.68
C SER A 96 -4.44 -21.23 -7.65
N MET A 97 -3.91 -21.47 -6.43
CA MET A 97 -4.65 -22.09 -5.34
C MET A 97 -5.64 -21.14 -4.65
N TYR A 98 -5.55 -19.84 -4.91
CA TYR A 98 -6.35 -18.80 -4.24
C TYR A 98 -7.16 -17.98 -5.22
N SER A 99 -8.23 -17.38 -4.72
CA SER A 99 -8.97 -16.31 -5.40
C SER A 99 -8.70 -14.99 -4.71
N TYR A 100 -8.70 -13.90 -5.50
CA TYR A 100 -8.32 -12.58 -5.04
C TYR A 100 -9.46 -11.59 -5.18
N ASN A 101 -9.71 -10.81 -4.11
CA ASN A 101 -10.53 -9.61 -4.13
C ASN A 101 -9.61 -8.40 -3.94
N VAL A 102 -9.64 -7.48 -4.87
CA VAL A 102 -8.79 -6.28 -4.86
C VAL A 102 -9.67 -5.04 -4.71
N TYR A 103 -9.32 -4.19 -3.77
CA TYR A 103 -10.00 -2.94 -3.48
C TYR A 103 -9.05 -1.78 -3.74
N LEU A 104 -9.45 -0.86 -4.61
CA LEU A 104 -8.67 0.31 -5.03
C LEU A 104 -9.29 1.57 -4.42
N ASP A 105 -8.45 2.52 -3.99
CA ASP A 105 -8.94 3.82 -3.51
C ASP A 105 -9.51 4.65 -4.67
N ILE A 106 -10.69 5.23 -4.45
CA ILE A 106 -11.41 6.04 -5.46
C ILE A 106 -10.65 7.31 -5.86
N LYS A 107 -9.60 7.67 -5.16
CA LYS A 107 -8.90 8.96 -5.35
C LYS A 107 -8.58 9.33 -6.78
N ASP A 108 -8.46 8.37 -7.67
CA ASP A 108 -8.00 8.66 -9.01
C ASP A 108 -8.74 7.86 -10.09
N THR A 109 -9.26 8.56 -11.02
CA THR A 109 -9.33 8.43 -12.48
C THR A 109 -9.29 7.06 -13.14
N LEU A 110 -9.12 5.94 -12.40
CA LEU A 110 -9.36 4.63 -12.99
C LEU A 110 -10.86 4.49 -13.29
N SER A 111 -11.25 4.85 -14.52
CA SER A 111 -12.60 4.63 -14.99
C SER A 111 -12.98 3.15 -14.78
N ALA A 112 -14.25 2.87 -14.58
CA ALA A 112 -14.77 1.50 -14.45
C ALA A 112 -14.32 0.59 -15.62
N TYR A 113 -14.08 1.17 -16.79
CA TYR A 113 -13.49 0.49 -17.95
C TYR A 113 -12.05 0.02 -17.67
N LYS A 114 -11.18 0.90 -17.14
CA LYS A 114 -9.78 0.54 -16.86
C LYS A 114 -9.66 -0.52 -15.76
N VAL A 115 -10.52 -0.48 -14.75
CA VAL A 115 -10.60 -1.50 -13.68
C VAL A 115 -11.00 -2.87 -14.27
N ARG A 116 -12.00 -2.91 -15.14
CA ARG A 116 -12.40 -4.14 -15.85
C ARG A 116 -11.27 -4.70 -16.69
N LYS A 117 -10.62 -3.85 -17.49
CA LYS A 117 -9.48 -4.24 -18.33
C LYS A 117 -8.30 -4.77 -17.51
N LEU A 118 -8.02 -4.18 -16.34
CA LEU A 118 -6.99 -4.69 -15.41
C LEU A 118 -7.33 -6.11 -14.95
N ARG A 119 -8.58 -6.35 -14.57
CA ARG A 119 -9.05 -7.68 -14.16
C ARG A 119 -8.91 -8.71 -15.29
N GLU A 120 -9.32 -8.34 -16.51
CA GLU A 120 -9.19 -9.21 -17.70
C GLU A 120 -7.71 -9.56 -17.97
N ILE A 121 -6.82 -8.58 -17.99
CA ILE A 121 -5.38 -8.80 -18.21
C ILE A 121 -4.78 -9.73 -17.15
N LEU A 122 -5.12 -9.49 -15.87
CA LEU A 122 -4.63 -10.33 -14.77
C LEU A 122 -5.16 -11.77 -14.87
N ASN A 123 -6.45 -11.95 -15.14
CA ASN A 123 -7.04 -13.27 -15.31
C ASN A 123 -6.50 -14.00 -16.55
N ASN A 124 -6.33 -13.32 -17.67
CA ASN A 124 -5.77 -13.90 -18.90
C ASN A 124 -4.32 -14.36 -18.69
N LYS A 125 -3.51 -13.61 -17.92
CA LYS A 125 -2.15 -14.03 -17.60
C LYS A 125 -2.09 -15.40 -16.94
N TYR A 126 -3.06 -15.73 -16.10
CA TYR A 126 -3.10 -16.99 -15.34
C TYR A 126 -4.02 -18.04 -15.97
N ASN A 127 -4.60 -17.77 -17.15
CA ASN A 127 -5.63 -18.63 -17.80
C ASN A 127 -6.71 -19.08 -16.80
N SER A 128 -7.13 -18.20 -15.88
CA SER A 128 -8.04 -18.52 -14.79
C SER A 128 -8.72 -17.27 -14.26
N GLN A 129 -9.89 -17.45 -13.64
CA GLN A 129 -10.66 -16.37 -12.99
C GLN A 129 -10.22 -16.14 -11.53
N LEU A 130 -8.91 -16.01 -11.29
CA LEU A 130 -8.36 -15.85 -9.94
C LEU A 130 -8.79 -14.53 -9.31
N PHE A 131 -8.82 -13.45 -10.08
CA PHE A 131 -9.28 -12.14 -9.62
C PHE A 131 -10.79 -12.04 -9.75
N ARG A 132 -11.49 -12.45 -8.68
CA ARG A 132 -12.97 -12.45 -8.63
C ARG A 132 -13.51 -11.02 -8.68
N THR A 133 -12.90 -10.13 -7.93
CA THR A 133 -13.31 -8.74 -7.82
C THR A 133 -12.10 -7.83 -7.91
N ILE A 134 -12.18 -6.79 -8.74
CA ILE A 134 -11.36 -5.58 -8.64
C ILE A 134 -12.33 -4.42 -8.67
N GLN A 135 -12.39 -3.64 -7.59
CA GLN A 135 -13.35 -2.54 -7.49
C GLN A 135 -12.79 -1.35 -6.72
N ASN A 136 -13.31 -0.17 -7.02
CA ASN A 136 -13.01 1.04 -6.30
C ASN A 136 -13.89 1.13 -5.04
N ILE A 137 -13.29 1.50 -3.91
CA ILE A 137 -13.99 1.83 -2.65
C ILE A 137 -13.41 3.12 -2.07
N ARG A 138 -14.11 3.76 -1.17
CA ARG A 138 -13.60 4.92 -0.44
C ARG A 138 -12.65 4.45 0.67
N SER A 139 -11.54 5.16 0.88
CA SER A 139 -10.55 4.82 1.92
C SER A 139 -11.16 4.76 3.32
N GLU A 140 -12.18 5.59 3.60
CA GLU A 140 -12.92 5.61 4.87
C GLU A 140 -13.67 4.29 5.16
N GLU A 141 -13.99 3.51 4.13
CA GLU A 141 -14.71 2.24 4.26
C GLU A 141 -13.79 1.06 4.65
N SER A 142 -12.47 1.23 4.53
CA SER A 142 -11.51 0.14 4.77
C SER A 142 -10.32 0.55 5.63
N LEU A 143 -10.25 0.01 6.85
CA LEU A 143 -9.10 0.22 7.74
C LEU A 143 -7.81 -0.39 7.20
N LEU A 144 -7.89 -1.48 6.42
CA LEU A 144 -6.71 -2.05 5.76
C LEU A 144 -6.20 -1.16 4.63
N MET A 145 -7.09 -0.45 3.92
CA MET A 145 -6.68 0.55 2.94
C MET A 145 -6.01 1.76 3.61
N GLN A 146 -6.56 2.22 4.75
CA GLN A 146 -5.94 3.26 5.56
C GLN A 146 -4.57 2.84 6.10
N LEU A 147 -4.42 1.57 6.50
CA LEU A 147 -3.13 1.01 6.90
C LEU A 147 -2.14 1.01 5.73
N ALA A 148 -2.59 0.67 4.52
CA ALA A 148 -1.76 0.73 3.32
C ALA A 148 -1.29 2.17 3.02
N ASP A 149 -2.18 3.17 3.09
CA ASP A 149 -1.82 4.60 2.94
C ASP A 149 -0.79 5.04 3.98
N PHE A 150 -0.98 4.62 5.22
CA PHE A 150 -0.05 4.95 6.31
C PHE A 150 1.36 4.39 6.06
N ILE A 151 1.49 3.10 5.73
CA ILE A 151 2.79 2.46 5.48
C ILE A 151 3.43 3.03 4.21
N MET A 152 2.65 3.19 3.13
CA MET A 152 3.11 3.77 1.87
C MET A 152 3.60 5.21 2.08
N GLY A 153 2.89 5.99 2.91
CA GLY A 153 3.29 7.34 3.28
C GLY A 153 4.64 7.38 4.02
N ALA A 154 4.91 6.42 4.90
CA ALA A 154 6.21 6.31 5.57
C ALA A 154 7.36 6.02 4.59
N ILE A 155 7.13 5.11 3.64
CA ILE A 155 8.10 4.76 2.59
C ILE A 155 8.37 5.97 1.69
N SER A 156 7.31 6.62 1.21
CA SER A 156 7.42 7.82 0.36
C SER A 156 8.14 8.97 1.08
N TYR A 157 7.85 9.18 2.36
CA TYR A 157 8.51 10.20 3.18
C TYR A 157 10.01 9.89 3.35
N ASN A 158 10.35 8.61 3.60
CA ASN A 158 11.76 8.20 3.71
C ASN A 158 12.52 8.38 2.39
N ALA A 159 11.88 8.13 1.24
CA ALA A 159 12.49 8.20 -0.07
C ALA A 159 12.68 9.66 -0.57
N ASN A 160 11.75 10.57 -0.24
CA ASN A 160 11.69 11.90 -0.86
C ASN A 160 12.08 13.06 0.09
N ASP A 161 11.96 12.87 1.42
CA ASP A 161 12.21 13.97 2.37
C ASP A 161 13.61 13.89 2.97
N THR A 162 14.49 14.73 2.45
CA THR A 162 15.88 14.84 2.95
C THR A 162 15.99 15.55 4.30
N LYS A 163 15.03 16.42 4.65
CA LYS A 163 15.10 17.24 5.88
C LYS A 163 14.54 16.53 7.12
N ARG A 164 13.63 15.55 6.98
CA ARG A 164 13.05 14.72 8.05
C ARG A 164 12.72 15.47 9.34
N ILE A 165 12.07 16.62 9.24
CA ILE A 165 11.84 17.55 10.36
C ILE A 165 10.83 17.00 11.38
N ASN A 166 9.86 16.17 10.97
CA ASN A 166 8.84 15.66 11.86
C ASN A 166 9.34 14.45 12.66
N THR A 167 9.69 14.69 13.92
CA THR A 167 10.25 13.66 14.82
C THR A 167 9.33 12.47 15.03
N ALA A 168 7.99 12.62 15.01
CA ALA A 168 7.07 11.51 15.13
C ALA A 168 7.11 10.60 13.89
N LYS A 169 7.18 11.19 12.71
CA LYS A 169 7.34 10.45 11.44
C LYS A 169 8.66 9.68 11.40
N VAL A 170 9.74 10.32 11.87
CA VAL A 170 11.06 9.66 11.95
C VAL A 170 11.01 8.44 12.89
N GLN A 171 10.40 8.55 14.06
CA GLN A 171 10.27 7.42 14.99
C GLN A 171 9.48 6.25 14.42
N ILE A 172 8.42 6.52 13.65
CA ILE A 172 7.65 5.48 12.95
C ILE A 172 8.52 4.80 11.87
N ILE A 173 9.26 5.57 11.09
CA ILE A 173 10.16 5.03 10.06
C ILE A 173 11.22 4.13 10.69
N GLU A 174 11.85 4.57 11.76
CA GLU A 174 12.84 3.75 12.47
C GLU A 174 12.22 2.48 13.07
N ARG A 175 10.96 2.54 13.55
CA ARG A 175 10.22 1.36 14.00
C ARG A 175 9.98 0.38 12.85
N ILE A 176 9.56 0.87 11.68
CA ILE A 176 9.39 0.05 10.46
C ILE A 176 10.72 -0.61 10.06
N LYS A 177 11.80 0.15 10.00
CA LYS A 177 13.15 -0.37 9.68
C LYS A 177 13.58 -1.46 10.64
N LYS A 178 13.37 -1.22 11.96
CA LYS A 178 13.73 -2.19 12.99
C LYS A 178 12.99 -3.52 12.83
N HIS A 179 11.68 -3.49 12.55
CA HIS A 179 10.90 -4.71 12.35
C HIS A 179 11.20 -5.43 11.04
N SER A 180 11.45 -4.67 9.98
CA SER A 180 11.68 -5.24 8.64
C SER A 180 13.13 -5.64 8.37
N ASN A 181 14.08 -5.21 9.21
CA ASN A 181 15.52 -5.27 8.97
C ASN A 181 15.97 -4.60 7.66
N ILE A 182 15.18 -3.61 7.17
CA ILE A 182 15.49 -2.85 5.96
C ILE A 182 16.17 -1.55 6.35
N ILE A 183 17.38 -1.34 5.87
CA ILE A 183 18.16 -0.13 6.17
C ILE A 183 17.60 1.10 5.44
N ASP A 184 17.27 0.94 4.18
CA ASP A 184 16.78 2.01 3.31
C ASP A 184 15.44 1.65 2.68
N LEU A 185 14.36 2.29 3.15
CA LEU A 185 13.02 2.11 2.60
C LEU A 185 12.82 2.79 1.22
N GLY A 186 13.81 3.52 0.71
CA GLY A 186 13.80 4.13 -0.62
C GLY A 186 14.40 3.23 -1.71
N LYS A 187 14.80 2.00 -1.39
CA LYS A 187 15.39 1.05 -2.33
C LYS A 187 14.58 -0.22 -2.46
N THR A 188 14.72 -0.89 -3.61
CA THR A 188 14.11 -2.21 -3.84
C THR A 188 14.55 -3.20 -2.78
N ASN A 189 13.57 -3.89 -2.18
CA ASN A 189 13.78 -4.94 -1.19
C ASN A 189 12.72 -6.04 -1.35
N TYR A 190 13.15 -7.27 -1.35
CA TYR A 190 12.31 -8.45 -1.60
C TYR A 190 11.85 -9.16 -0.31
N SER A 191 11.80 -8.47 0.82
CA SER A 191 11.27 -9.03 2.06
C SER A 191 9.83 -9.54 1.86
N GLU A 192 9.50 -10.67 2.50
CA GLU A 192 8.16 -11.23 2.42
C GLU A 192 7.10 -10.35 3.10
N LYS A 193 7.45 -9.74 4.22
CA LYS A 193 6.54 -8.92 5.03
C LYS A 193 6.37 -7.53 4.47
N LEU A 194 7.45 -6.91 4.00
CA LEU A 194 7.49 -5.55 3.47
C LEU A 194 8.26 -5.56 2.16
N ASN A 195 7.56 -5.80 1.06
CA ASN A 195 8.16 -5.85 -0.27
C ASN A 195 8.17 -4.46 -0.91
N LEU A 196 9.33 -3.99 -1.31
CA LEU A 196 9.52 -2.70 -1.95
C LEU A 196 10.11 -2.92 -3.34
N PHE A 197 9.42 -2.45 -4.37
CA PHE A 197 9.86 -2.54 -5.75
C PHE A 197 9.93 -1.15 -6.39
N PHE A 198 11.14 -0.69 -6.66
CA PHE A 198 11.37 0.58 -7.34
C PHE A 198 11.73 0.32 -8.80
N ILE A 199 10.94 0.89 -9.69
CA ILE A 199 11.12 0.76 -11.14
C ILE A 199 12.18 1.78 -11.57
N GLU A 200 13.27 1.29 -12.15
CA GLU A 200 14.30 2.09 -12.78
C GLU A 200 13.91 2.32 -14.24
N LEU A 201 13.54 3.55 -14.57
CA LEU A 201 13.32 3.98 -15.95
C LEU A 201 14.66 4.45 -16.54
N LYS A 202 14.97 3.93 -17.72
CA LYS A 202 16.15 4.32 -18.52
C LYS A 202 15.93 5.63 -19.25
#